data_dd606cc036db3d896c93fc3c16cdbfa7
#
_entry.id   dd606cc036db3d896c93fc3c16cdbfa7
#
_cell.length_a   1.000
_cell.length_b   1.000
_cell.length_c   1.000
_cell.angle_alpha   90.00
_cell.angle_beta   90.00
_cell.angle_gamma   90.00
#
_symmetry.space_group_name_H-M   'P 1'
#
loop_
_entity.id
_entity.type
_entity.pdbx_description
1 polymer ?
#
loop_
_entity_poly.entity_id
_entity_poly.type
_entity_poly.pdbx_seq_one_letter_code
_entity_poly.pdbx_strand_id
1 'polypeptide(L)'
;MSLITITSGIGCGEDTIARILGEKLDLEVFDDQKLQDEALEMGISSEDIEDFDEKAPSLFSRLLTFKPQSYLELMAAVIYKISGKGDAIIAGHGASFLLRDFGCAFHVRLYSSESSRIQHLVDEQGMSPDAAKKLMQKTDDERKGFLRFAYRMDWDDNSLYDLVINRDKLGVEGTVILIVAARDVDQIKECSLSAMDSMKQLSLGKRVEAAIIKDCVKPGNFHVTVPEPGVVRLTGIINPLESKDKLIELVKAIPGVEKLIMAVETERIHDI
;
A
#
# COMPACT_ATOMS: atom_id res chain seq x y z
N MET A 1 -0.01 13.30 -16.12
CA MET A 1 -0.46 12.54 -14.94
C MET A 1 0.75 11.93 -14.26
N SER A 2 0.95 12.18 -12.99
CA SER A 2 2.16 11.79 -12.27
C SER A 2 1.81 11.05 -10.99
N LEU A 3 2.26 9.82 -10.92
CA LEU A 3 2.12 9.01 -9.71
C LEU A 3 3.51 8.89 -9.06
N ILE A 4 3.66 9.44 -7.86
CA ILE A 4 4.91 9.42 -7.12
C ILE A 4 4.72 8.63 -5.84
N THR A 5 5.61 7.70 -5.55
CA THR A 5 5.66 7.03 -4.26
C THR A 5 6.90 7.44 -3.49
N ILE A 6 6.77 7.67 -2.19
CA ILE A 6 7.89 8.02 -1.33
C ILE A 6 8.03 6.95 -0.27
N THR A 7 9.23 6.41 -0.11
CA THR A 7 9.57 5.43 0.92
C THR A 7 10.73 5.95 1.74
N SER A 8 10.60 5.93 3.06
CA SER A 8 11.68 6.36 3.96
C SER A 8 11.66 5.63 5.30
N GLY A 9 12.75 5.73 6.05
CA GLY A 9 12.75 5.42 7.48
C GLY A 9 12.22 6.60 8.29
N ILE A 10 11.68 6.33 9.49
CA ILE A 10 11.21 7.39 10.39
C ILE A 10 12.30 8.43 10.67
N GLY A 11 11.93 9.69 10.76
CA GLY A 11 12.87 10.80 10.95
C GLY A 11 13.55 11.30 9.67
N CYS A 12 13.20 10.77 8.49
CA CYS A 12 13.69 11.29 7.21
C CYS A 12 12.91 12.50 6.70
N GLY A 13 11.88 13.01 7.40
CA GLY A 13 11.09 14.18 6.99
C GLY A 13 10.23 13.95 5.75
N GLU A 14 9.74 12.73 5.57
CA GLU A 14 8.90 12.30 4.46
C GLU A 14 7.65 13.17 4.34
N ASP A 15 6.95 13.38 5.45
CA ASP A 15 5.70 14.15 5.48
C ASP A 15 5.90 15.58 4.96
N THR A 16 6.96 16.24 5.39
CA THR A 16 7.30 17.62 4.96
C THR A 16 7.66 17.65 3.47
N ILE A 17 8.45 16.70 3.00
CA ILE A 17 8.85 16.60 1.59
C ILE A 17 7.63 16.30 0.72
N ALA A 18 6.79 15.33 1.11
CA ALA A 18 5.57 14.98 0.38
C ALA A 18 4.61 16.17 0.27
N ARG A 19 4.39 16.91 1.36
CA ARG A 19 3.53 18.10 1.36
C ARG A 19 4.06 19.19 0.41
N ILE A 20 5.35 19.53 0.47
CA ILE A 20 5.94 20.56 -0.40
C ILE A 20 5.91 20.11 -1.87
N LEU A 21 6.13 18.83 -2.15
CA LEU A 21 6.00 18.28 -3.50
C LEU A 21 4.56 18.40 -4.00
N GLY A 22 3.58 18.09 -3.15
CA GLY A 22 2.16 18.22 -3.48
C GLY A 22 1.78 19.64 -3.86
N GLU A 23 2.21 20.63 -3.04
CA GLU A 23 2.00 22.06 -3.31
C GLU A 23 2.68 22.51 -4.62
N LYS A 24 3.89 22.03 -4.89
CA LYS A 24 4.70 22.45 -6.04
C LYS A 24 4.26 21.84 -7.36
N LEU A 25 3.74 20.60 -7.31
CA LEU A 25 3.31 19.84 -8.47
C LEU A 25 1.79 19.87 -8.70
N ASP A 26 1.05 20.51 -7.80
CA ASP A 26 -0.43 20.49 -7.76
C ASP A 26 -0.96 19.04 -7.72
N LEU A 27 -0.36 18.22 -6.85
CA LEU A 27 -0.71 16.82 -6.63
C LEU A 27 -1.27 16.59 -5.24
N GLU A 28 -2.30 15.77 -5.16
CA GLU A 28 -2.82 15.32 -3.87
C GLU A 28 -1.82 14.38 -3.18
N VAL A 29 -1.58 14.63 -1.88
CA VAL A 29 -0.71 13.80 -1.04
C VAL A 29 -1.58 12.87 -0.20
N PHE A 30 -1.28 11.58 -0.27
CA PHE A 30 -1.88 10.53 0.53
C PHE A 30 -0.88 10.05 1.56
N ASP A 31 -1.02 10.57 2.76
CA ASP A 31 -0.34 10.14 3.99
C ASP A 31 -1.21 9.12 4.75
N ASP A 32 -0.76 8.71 5.94
CA ASP A 32 -1.48 7.74 6.78
C ASP A 32 -2.94 8.13 7.00
N GLN A 33 -3.23 9.41 7.29
CA GLN A 33 -4.59 9.88 7.56
C GLN A 33 -5.49 9.80 6.33
N LYS A 34 -5.02 10.30 5.20
CA LYS A 34 -5.80 10.26 3.96
C LYS A 34 -5.99 8.85 3.42
N LEU A 35 -5.02 7.95 3.64
CA LEU A 35 -5.19 6.54 3.30
C LEU A 35 -6.30 5.89 4.14
N GLN A 36 -6.38 6.24 5.42
CA GLN A 36 -7.50 5.81 6.28
C GLN A 36 -8.84 6.38 5.82
N ASP A 37 -8.89 7.67 5.47
CA ASP A 37 -10.10 8.31 4.97
C ASP A 37 -10.60 7.65 3.67
N GLU A 38 -9.70 7.38 2.73
CA GLU A 38 -10.03 6.64 1.49
C GLU A 38 -10.51 5.20 1.77
N ALA A 39 -9.95 4.54 2.78
CA ALA A 39 -10.40 3.22 3.21
C ALA A 39 -11.82 3.27 3.77
N LEU A 40 -12.16 4.28 4.60
CA LEU A 40 -13.53 4.51 5.10
C LEU A 40 -14.52 4.75 3.96
N GLU A 41 -14.16 5.58 2.99
CA GLU A 41 -14.98 5.80 1.79
C GLU A 41 -15.23 4.52 0.98
N MET A 42 -14.30 3.57 1.02
CA MET A 42 -14.47 2.26 0.38
C MET A 42 -15.39 1.33 1.18
N GLY A 43 -15.89 1.76 2.34
CA GLY A 43 -16.74 0.95 3.22
C GLY A 43 -15.95 -0.04 4.08
N ILE A 44 -14.65 0.18 4.26
CA ILE A 44 -13.82 -0.58 5.20
C ILE A 44 -14.20 -0.12 6.61
N SER A 45 -14.40 -1.07 7.54
CA SER A 45 -14.83 -0.73 8.89
C SER A 45 -13.72 0.02 9.66
N SER A 46 -14.12 0.89 10.61
CA SER A 46 -13.15 1.58 11.47
C SER A 46 -12.27 0.61 12.28
N GLU A 47 -12.80 -0.55 12.65
CA GLU A 47 -12.04 -1.60 13.33
C GLU A 47 -10.92 -2.19 12.45
N ASP A 48 -11.19 -2.33 11.14
CA ASP A 48 -10.17 -2.78 10.19
C ASP A 48 -9.15 -1.66 9.88
N ILE A 49 -9.53 -0.39 10.05
CA ILE A 49 -8.69 0.79 9.74
C ILE A 49 -7.72 1.13 10.86
N GLU A 50 -8.03 0.87 12.12
CA GLU A 50 -7.09 1.05 13.22
C GLU A 50 -5.77 0.28 12.98
N ASP A 51 -5.80 -0.68 12.06
CA ASP A 51 -4.64 -1.43 11.60
C ASP A 51 -3.81 -0.70 10.51
N PHE A 52 -4.28 0.42 9.93
CA PHE A 52 -3.59 1.17 8.86
C PHE A 52 -2.51 2.15 9.36
N ASP A 53 -2.39 2.39 10.65
CA ASP A 53 -1.41 3.33 11.18
C ASP A 53 0.01 2.73 11.19
N GLU A 54 0.80 3.03 10.16
CA GLU A 54 2.23 2.65 10.08
C GLU A 54 3.10 3.20 11.21
N LYS A 55 2.66 4.28 11.84
CA LYS A 55 3.39 4.94 12.94
C LYS A 55 3.03 4.33 14.30
N ALA A 56 1.99 3.51 14.39
CA ALA A 56 1.62 2.87 15.64
C ALA A 56 2.67 1.82 16.06
N PRO A 57 3.15 1.87 17.32
CA PRO A 57 4.24 1.02 17.79
C PRO A 57 3.96 -0.50 17.83
N SER A 58 2.85 -0.96 17.27
CA SER A 58 2.39 -2.34 17.42
C SER A 58 1.89 -2.99 16.11
N LEU A 59 2.10 -2.38 14.95
CA LEU A 59 1.59 -2.91 13.68
C LEU A 59 2.00 -4.36 13.43
N PHE A 60 3.27 -4.68 13.60
CA PHE A 60 3.75 -6.04 13.38
C PHE A 60 3.15 -7.05 14.37
N SER A 61 2.93 -6.65 15.62
CA SER A 61 2.29 -7.52 16.62
C SER A 61 0.79 -7.67 16.37
N ARG A 62 0.09 -6.65 15.87
CA ARG A 62 -1.32 -6.70 15.48
C ARG A 62 -1.54 -7.51 14.21
N LEU A 63 -0.66 -7.37 13.22
CA LEU A 63 -0.67 -8.20 12.00
C LEU A 63 -0.60 -9.70 12.29
N LEU A 64 0.06 -10.11 13.38
CA LEU A 64 0.12 -11.50 13.79
C LEU A 64 -1.15 -11.99 14.51
N THR A 65 -2.01 -11.09 14.97
CA THR A 65 -3.16 -11.42 15.83
C THR A 65 -4.48 -11.51 15.05
N PHE A 66 -4.66 -10.74 13.98
CA PHE A 66 -5.88 -10.70 13.14
C PHE A 66 -5.52 -10.89 11.66
N LYS A 67 -5.99 -11.95 11.02
CA LYS A 67 -5.94 -12.26 9.57
C LYS A 67 -5.07 -11.28 8.74
N PRO A 68 -3.74 -11.32 8.87
CA PRO A 68 -2.84 -10.30 8.29
C PRO A 68 -2.98 -10.20 6.77
N GLN A 69 -3.45 -11.27 6.14
CA GLN A 69 -3.65 -11.33 4.70
C GLN A 69 -4.82 -10.47 4.24
N SER A 70 -5.94 -10.43 4.99
CA SER A 70 -7.08 -9.56 4.66
C SER A 70 -6.69 -8.09 4.71
N TYR A 71 -5.90 -7.71 5.72
CA TYR A 71 -5.35 -6.36 5.85
C TYR A 71 -4.49 -5.97 4.64
N LEU A 72 -3.57 -6.86 4.21
CA LEU A 72 -2.72 -6.61 3.06
C LEU A 72 -3.52 -6.37 1.78
N GLU A 73 -4.57 -7.17 1.56
CA GLU A 73 -5.42 -7.01 0.39
C GLU A 73 -6.25 -5.72 0.46
N LEU A 74 -6.71 -5.32 1.65
CA LEU A 74 -7.42 -4.04 1.83
C LEU A 74 -6.50 -2.84 1.57
N MET A 75 -5.28 -2.85 2.11
CA MET A 75 -4.29 -1.80 1.86
C MET A 75 -3.93 -1.71 0.38
N ALA A 76 -3.71 -2.86 -0.28
CA ALA A 76 -3.47 -2.89 -1.71
C ALA A 76 -4.66 -2.32 -2.50
N ALA A 77 -5.90 -2.62 -2.09
CA ALA A 77 -7.10 -2.07 -2.72
C ALA A 77 -7.16 -0.54 -2.63
N VAL A 78 -6.83 0.04 -1.47
CA VAL A 78 -6.80 1.50 -1.26
C VAL A 78 -5.74 2.14 -2.15
N ILE A 79 -4.51 1.62 -2.14
CA ILE A 79 -3.40 2.16 -2.96
C ILE A 79 -3.74 2.09 -4.45
N TYR A 80 -4.29 0.97 -4.94
CA TYR A 80 -4.73 0.88 -6.33
C TYR A 80 -5.90 1.81 -6.68
N LYS A 81 -6.85 2.05 -5.75
CA LYS A 81 -7.93 3.03 -5.94
C LYS A 81 -7.36 4.43 -6.16
N ILE A 82 -6.44 4.85 -5.30
CA ILE A 82 -5.78 6.15 -5.38
C ILE A 82 -4.99 6.26 -6.67
N SER A 83 -4.16 5.26 -6.96
CA SER A 83 -3.32 5.22 -8.17
C SER A 83 -4.13 5.23 -9.47
N GLY A 84 -5.33 4.66 -9.45
CA GLY A 84 -6.28 4.71 -10.55
C GLY A 84 -6.84 6.11 -10.87
N LYS A 85 -6.57 7.13 -10.02
CA LYS A 85 -6.83 8.55 -10.31
C LYS A 85 -5.76 9.13 -11.23
N GLY A 86 -4.54 8.56 -11.25
CA GLY A 86 -3.44 8.91 -12.15
C GLY A 86 -2.51 10.00 -11.67
N ASP A 87 -2.94 10.88 -10.78
CA ASP A 87 -2.18 12.01 -10.22
C ASP A 87 -2.23 11.96 -8.70
N ALA A 88 -1.12 11.53 -8.08
CA ALA A 88 -1.02 11.43 -6.63
C ALA A 88 0.43 11.33 -6.14
N ILE A 89 0.65 11.70 -4.88
CA ILE A 89 1.83 11.36 -4.10
C ILE A 89 1.39 10.43 -2.99
N ILE A 90 1.94 9.22 -2.93
CA ILE A 90 1.64 8.25 -1.88
C ILE A 90 2.87 8.08 -1.01
N ALA A 91 2.75 8.39 0.28
CA ALA A 91 3.84 8.30 1.24
C ALA A 91 3.69 7.03 2.10
N GLY A 92 4.70 6.15 2.06
CA GLY A 92 4.73 4.93 2.87
C GLY A 92 3.87 3.76 2.36
N HIS A 93 3.43 2.91 3.28
CA HIS A 93 2.50 1.77 3.09
C HIS A 93 2.89 0.75 2.02
N GLY A 94 4.15 0.70 1.63
CA GLY A 94 4.60 -0.23 0.59
C GLY A 94 4.09 0.09 -0.81
N ALA A 95 3.64 1.33 -1.07
CA ALA A 95 3.12 1.73 -2.37
C ALA A 95 4.12 1.50 -3.51
N SER A 96 5.41 1.74 -3.29
CA SER A 96 6.47 1.47 -4.27
C SER A 96 6.56 -0.01 -4.66
N PHE A 97 6.26 -0.92 -3.73
CA PHE A 97 6.29 -2.37 -4.00
C PHE A 97 5.05 -2.84 -4.75
N LEU A 98 3.89 -2.29 -4.42
CA LEU A 98 2.63 -2.60 -5.09
C LEU A 98 2.59 -2.09 -6.52
N LEU A 99 3.18 -0.91 -6.76
CA LEU A 99 3.12 -0.21 -8.04
C LEU A 99 4.35 -0.40 -8.93
N ARG A 100 5.30 -1.23 -8.52
CA ARG A 100 6.59 -1.45 -9.21
C ARG A 100 6.46 -1.86 -10.69
N ASP A 101 5.40 -2.58 -11.03
CA ASP A 101 5.16 -3.07 -12.38
C ASP A 101 4.44 -2.03 -13.27
N PHE A 102 4.06 -0.88 -12.68
CA PHE A 102 3.47 0.24 -13.40
C PHE A 102 4.55 1.26 -13.78
N GLY A 103 5.02 1.22 -15.02
CA GLY A 103 6.10 2.09 -15.52
C GLY A 103 5.77 3.59 -15.54
N CYS A 104 4.58 4.00 -15.08
CA CYS A 104 4.19 5.39 -14.88
C CYS A 104 4.27 5.84 -13.41
N ALA A 105 4.57 4.94 -12.49
CA ALA A 105 4.80 5.28 -11.09
C ALA A 105 6.30 5.58 -10.90
N PHE A 106 6.60 6.73 -10.31
CA PHE A 106 7.96 7.16 -10.01
C PHE A 106 8.26 6.90 -8.54
N HIS A 107 9.20 5.98 -8.28
CA HIS A 107 9.50 5.49 -6.95
C HIS A 107 10.72 6.19 -6.35
N VAL A 108 10.50 6.93 -5.26
CA VAL A 108 11.55 7.69 -4.55
C VAL A 108 11.81 7.06 -3.19
N ARG A 109 13.09 6.80 -2.91
CA ARG A 109 13.55 6.44 -1.57
C ARG A 109 14.34 7.58 -0.96
N LEU A 110 13.92 8.00 0.24
CA LEU A 110 14.66 8.96 1.06
C LEU A 110 15.40 8.23 2.18
N TYR A 111 16.63 8.61 2.42
CA TYR A 111 17.35 8.19 3.60
C TYR A 111 18.18 9.33 4.19
N SER A 112 18.56 9.19 5.44
CA SER A 112 19.45 10.09 6.18
C SER A 112 20.27 9.29 7.15
N SER A 113 21.38 9.87 7.61
CA SER A 113 22.20 9.28 8.68
C SER A 113 21.38 9.11 9.97
N GLU A 114 21.77 8.15 10.79
CA GLU A 114 21.16 7.91 12.11
C GLU A 114 21.13 9.19 12.96
N SER A 115 22.22 9.96 12.96
CA SER A 115 22.32 11.20 13.71
C SER A 115 21.33 12.27 13.24
N SER A 116 21.19 12.45 11.92
CA SER A 116 20.24 13.41 11.36
C SER A 116 18.79 13.02 11.64
N ARG A 117 18.47 11.73 11.59
CA ARG A 117 17.13 11.21 11.87
C ARG A 117 16.76 11.36 13.34
N ILE A 118 17.70 11.05 14.26
CA ILE A 118 17.51 11.24 15.71
C ILE A 118 17.28 12.71 16.00
N GLN A 119 18.12 13.61 15.45
CA GLN A 119 17.97 15.04 15.67
C GLN A 119 16.61 15.55 15.19
N HIS A 120 16.15 15.12 14.02
CA HIS A 120 14.85 15.48 13.48
C HIS A 120 13.69 15.04 14.40
N LEU A 121 13.74 13.81 14.92
CA LEU A 121 12.74 13.31 15.88
C LEU A 121 12.75 14.07 17.20
N VAL A 122 13.95 14.47 17.69
CA VAL A 122 14.08 15.31 18.88
C VAL A 122 13.45 16.68 18.65
N ASP A 123 13.73 17.30 17.51
CA ASP A 123 13.25 18.65 17.19
C ASP A 123 11.73 18.70 16.95
N GLU A 124 11.18 17.70 16.28
CA GLU A 124 9.74 17.67 15.95
C GLU A 124 8.86 17.16 17.10
N GLN A 125 9.33 16.16 17.85
CA GLN A 125 8.51 15.46 18.83
C GLN A 125 8.90 15.77 20.28
N GLY A 126 9.98 16.56 20.50
CA GLY A 126 10.41 16.97 21.83
C GLY A 126 10.93 15.82 22.71
N MET A 127 11.29 14.69 22.11
CA MET A 127 11.73 13.52 22.85
C MET A 127 13.25 13.55 23.14
N SER A 128 13.71 12.72 24.09
CA SER A 128 15.15 12.59 24.32
C SER A 128 15.84 11.84 23.17
N PRO A 129 17.15 12.10 22.92
CA PRO A 129 17.90 11.40 21.87
C PRO A 129 17.86 9.87 21.99
N ASP A 130 17.91 9.35 23.23
CA ASP A 130 17.83 7.90 23.47
C ASP A 130 16.45 7.34 23.15
N ALA A 131 15.38 8.09 23.44
CA ALA A 131 14.02 7.69 23.07
C ALA A 131 13.84 7.72 21.54
N ALA A 132 14.33 8.78 20.88
CA ALA A 132 14.31 8.91 19.43
C ALA A 132 15.06 7.76 18.74
N LYS A 133 16.24 7.39 19.24
CA LYS A 133 17.01 6.26 18.72
C LYS A 133 16.27 4.93 18.84
N LYS A 134 15.68 4.65 20.02
CA LYS A 134 14.89 3.43 20.23
C LYS A 134 13.66 3.37 19.34
N LEU A 135 12.94 4.49 19.21
CA LEU A 135 11.78 4.60 18.33
C LEU A 135 12.18 4.32 16.88
N MET A 136 13.25 4.98 16.40
CA MET A 136 13.77 4.81 15.05
C MET A 136 14.10 3.35 14.73
N GLN A 137 14.89 2.69 15.59
CA GLN A 137 15.28 1.30 15.41
C GLN A 137 14.06 0.37 15.37
N LYS A 138 13.16 0.53 16.36
CA LYS A 138 11.95 -0.29 16.45
C LYS A 138 11.07 -0.14 15.21
N THR A 139 10.78 1.10 14.79
CA THR A 139 9.91 1.36 13.64
C THR A 139 10.52 0.85 12.33
N ASP A 140 11.83 1.04 12.12
CA ASP A 140 12.51 0.55 10.93
C ASP A 140 12.51 -0.99 10.87
N ASP A 141 12.73 -1.66 12.01
CA ASP A 141 12.68 -3.13 12.07
C ASP A 141 11.26 -3.66 11.81
N GLU A 142 10.24 -2.99 12.34
CA GLU A 142 8.83 -3.32 12.09
C GLU A 142 8.47 -3.14 10.61
N ARG A 143 8.84 -2.02 9.99
CA ARG A 143 8.63 -1.76 8.56
C ARG A 143 9.35 -2.78 7.67
N LYS A 144 10.62 -3.09 7.96
CA LYS A 144 11.38 -4.13 7.25
C LYS A 144 10.72 -5.49 7.37
N GLY A 145 10.31 -5.85 8.57
CA GLY A 145 9.60 -7.12 8.83
C GLY A 145 8.29 -7.20 8.04
N PHE A 146 7.50 -6.13 8.04
CA PHE A 146 6.26 -6.02 7.29
C PHE A 146 6.49 -6.20 5.78
N LEU A 147 7.42 -5.47 5.19
CA LEU A 147 7.67 -5.54 3.75
C LEU A 147 8.20 -6.91 3.30
N ARG A 148 9.04 -7.55 4.11
CA ARG A 148 9.46 -8.94 3.86
C ARG A 148 8.30 -9.93 3.93
N PHE A 149 7.41 -9.76 4.89
CA PHE A 149 6.23 -10.61 5.03
C PHE A 149 5.24 -10.40 3.88
N ALA A 150 4.89 -9.12 3.60
CA ALA A 150 3.88 -8.75 2.64
C ALA A 150 4.30 -8.99 1.19
N TYR A 151 5.52 -8.56 0.84
CA TYR A 151 5.98 -8.50 -0.55
C TYR A 151 7.18 -9.40 -0.85
N ARG A 152 7.77 -10.07 0.17
CA ARG A 152 9.01 -10.85 0.07
C ARG A 152 10.18 -10.05 -0.50
N MET A 153 10.21 -8.76 -0.20
CA MET A 153 11.21 -7.80 -0.68
C MET A 153 11.99 -7.18 0.47
N ASP A 154 13.19 -6.73 0.18
CA ASP A 154 14.00 -5.94 1.09
C ASP A 154 13.90 -4.47 0.71
N TRP A 155 13.45 -3.63 1.63
CA TRP A 155 13.32 -2.21 1.37
C TRP A 155 14.67 -1.51 1.13
N ASP A 156 15.78 -2.14 1.54
CA ASP A 156 17.14 -1.63 1.32
C ASP A 156 17.66 -1.95 -0.09
N ASP A 157 16.93 -2.73 -0.90
CA ASP A 157 17.26 -2.98 -2.28
C ASP A 157 16.99 -1.75 -3.15
N ASN A 158 18.06 -1.06 -3.55
CA ASN A 158 17.95 0.15 -4.35
C ASN A 158 17.36 -0.07 -5.76
N SER A 159 17.35 -1.31 -6.26
CA SER A 159 16.75 -1.62 -7.57
C SER A 159 15.24 -1.50 -7.60
N LEU A 160 14.61 -1.33 -6.45
CA LEU A 160 13.16 -1.12 -6.30
C LEU A 160 12.73 0.35 -6.46
N TYR A 161 13.70 1.25 -6.63
CA TYR A 161 13.43 2.69 -6.67
C TYR A 161 14.07 3.33 -7.88
N ASP A 162 13.40 4.30 -8.48
CA ASP A 162 13.91 5.08 -9.59
C ASP A 162 14.87 6.16 -9.12
N LEU A 163 14.71 6.65 -7.89
CA LEU A 163 15.56 7.69 -7.29
C LEU A 163 15.81 7.40 -5.80
N VAL A 164 17.08 7.34 -5.42
CA VAL A 164 17.50 7.18 -4.01
C VAL A 164 18.28 8.42 -3.58
N ILE A 165 17.79 9.11 -2.53
CA ILE A 165 18.36 10.40 -2.11
C ILE A 165 18.82 10.33 -0.66
N ASN A 166 20.11 10.66 -0.43
CA ASN A 166 20.60 11.04 0.89
C ASN A 166 20.33 12.52 1.13
N ARG A 167 19.40 12.83 2.05
CA ARG A 167 19.00 14.23 2.31
C ARG A 167 19.90 14.99 3.29
N ASP A 168 20.89 14.37 3.91
CA ASP A 168 21.69 15.01 4.98
C ASP A 168 22.30 16.35 4.59
N LYS A 169 22.83 16.46 3.36
CA LYS A 169 23.39 17.70 2.86
C LYS A 169 22.41 18.53 2.04
N LEU A 170 21.44 17.87 1.44
CA LEU A 170 20.47 18.51 0.54
C LEU A 170 19.36 19.24 1.31
N GLY A 171 19.07 18.78 2.50
CA GLY A 171 17.90 19.24 3.25
C GLY A 171 16.59 18.93 2.54
N VAL A 172 15.51 19.55 2.99
CA VAL A 172 14.17 19.39 2.40
C VAL A 172 14.12 20.03 1.01
N GLU A 173 14.56 21.26 0.87
CA GLU A 173 14.46 22.00 -0.40
C GLU A 173 15.25 21.36 -1.53
N GLY A 174 16.50 21.00 -1.28
CA GLY A 174 17.35 20.32 -2.28
C GLY A 174 16.78 18.97 -2.70
N THR A 175 16.19 18.22 -1.75
CA THR A 175 15.51 16.95 -2.03
C THR A 175 14.30 17.16 -2.96
N VAL A 176 13.44 18.14 -2.66
CA VAL A 176 12.28 18.49 -3.50
C VAL A 176 12.71 18.89 -4.92
N ILE A 177 13.74 19.73 -5.04
CA ILE A 177 14.27 20.15 -6.37
C ILE A 177 14.69 18.93 -7.18
N LEU A 178 15.42 18.00 -6.59
CA LEU A 178 15.88 16.80 -7.29
C LEU A 178 14.72 15.87 -7.71
N ILE A 179 13.73 15.67 -6.85
CA ILE A 179 12.56 14.84 -7.19
C ILE A 179 11.80 15.45 -8.36
N VAL A 180 11.55 16.77 -8.33
CA VAL A 180 10.86 17.48 -9.42
C VAL A 180 11.68 17.36 -10.72
N ALA A 181 12.97 17.64 -10.68
CA ALA A 181 13.82 17.56 -11.87
C ALA A 181 13.90 16.13 -12.45
N ALA A 182 13.97 15.11 -11.60
CA ALA A 182 14.02 13.72 -12.05
C ALA A 182 12.66 13.26 -12.63
N ARG A 183 11.55 13.68 -12.03
CA ARG A 183 10.20 13.37 -12.53
C ARG A 183 9.93 13.95 -13.90
N ASP A 184 10.54 15.11 -14.23
CA ASP A 184 10.30 15.84 -15.47
C ASP A 184 11.16 15.32 -16.66
N VAL A 185 11.94 14.23 -16.49
CA VAL A 185 12.69 13.63 -17.60
C VAL A 185 11.75 12.85 -18.53
N ASP A 186 12.01 12.89 -19.83
CA ASP A 186 11.18 12.28 -20.88
C ASP A 186 10.96 10.76 -20.72
N GLN A 187 11.85 10.09 -19.99
CA GLN A 187 11.77 8.65 -19.74
C GLN A 187 10.69 8.29 -18.71
N ILE A 188 10.33 9.20 -17.83
CA ILE A 188 9.25 9.02 -16.86
C ILE A 188 7.92 9.26 -17.57
N LYS A 189 7.23 8.18 -17.87
CA LYS A 189 5.99 8.23 -18.64
C LYS A 189 4.80 8.58 -17.74
N GLU A 190 3.88 9.33 -18.30
CA GLU A 190 2.57 9.53 -17.67
C GLU A 190 1.74 8.23 -17.65
N CYS A 191 0.88 8.09 -16.65
CA CYS A 191 -0.06 6.98 -16.58
C CYS A 191 -1.04 7.03 -17.76
N SER A 192 -1.07 5.96 -18.54
CA SER A 192 -2.06 5.80 -19.60
C SER A 192 -3.45 5.49 -19.00
N LEU A 193 -4.50 5.77 -19.77
CA LEU A 193 -5.87 5.40 -19.36
C LEU A 193 -6.00 3.90 -19.07
N SER A 194 -5.36 3.05 -19.87
CA SER A 194 -5.37 1.61 -19.64
C SER A 194 -4.65 1.19 -18.35
N ALA A 195 -3.56 1.87 -17.96
CA ALA A 195 -2.90 1.62 -16.69
C ALA A 195 -3.79 2.01 -15.51
N MET A 196 -4.44 3.18 -15.58
CA MET A 196 -5.39 3.63 -14.56
C MET A 196 -6.61 2.70 -14.43
N ASP A 197 -7.14 2.23 -15.53
CA ASP A 197 -8.25 1.28 -15.51
C ASP A 197 -7.81 -0.07 -14.95
N SER A 198 -6.60 -0.54 -15.26
CA SER A 198 -6.03 -1.73 -14.63
C SER A 198 -5.89 -1.58 -13.10
N MET A 199 -5.46 -0.41 -12.62
CA MET A 199 -5.38 -0.13 -11.17
C MET A 199 -6.76 -0.16 -10.51
N LYS A 200 -7.80 0.41 -11.15
CA LYS A 200 -9.19 0.34 -10.65
C LYS A 200 -9.70 -1.11 -10.59
N GLN A 201 -9.41 -1.90 -11.60
CA GLN A 201 -9.76 -3.33 -11.64
C GLN A 201 -9.03 -4.11 -10.54
N LEU A 202 -7.72 -3.86 -10.34
CA LEU A 202 -6.95 -4.45 -9.25
C LEU A 202 -7.51 -4.04 -7.88
N SER A 203 -7.90 -2.78 -7.70
CA SER A 203 -8.55 -2.33 -6.46
C SER A 203 -9.81 -3.13 -6.14
N LEU A 204 -10.69 -3.32 -7.12
CA LEU A 204 -11.90 -4.13 -6.94
C LEU A 204 -11.56 -5.59 -6.61
N GLY A 205 -10.61 -6.18 -7.33
CA GLY A 205 -10.15 -7.55 -7.10
C GLY A 205 -9.63 -7.74 -5.68
N LYS A 206 -8.80 -6.82 -5.19
CA LYS A 206 -8.24 -6.85 -3.85
C LYS A 206 -9.28 -6.70 -2.74
N ARG A 207 -10.31 -5.89 -2.96
CA ARG A 207 -11.46 -5.80 -2.03
C ARG A 207 -12.22 -7.12 -1.94
N VAL A 208 -12.42 -7.78 -3.06
CA VAL A 208 -13.08 -9.09 -3.11
C VAL A 208 -12.21 -10.14 -2.40
N GLU A 209 -10.90 -10.18 -2.66
CA GLU A 209 -9.96 -11.07 -1.97
C GLU A 209 -9.99 -10.87 -0.47
N ALA A 210 -9.92 -9.62 -0.01
CA ALA A 210 -9.96 -9.28 1.42
C ALA A 210 -11.24 -9.77 2.09
N ALA A 211 -12.40 -9.53 1.47
CA ALA A 211 -13.70 -9.96 2.02
C ALA A 211 -13.80 -11.48 2.12
N ILE A 212 -13.35 -12.19 1.09
CA ILE A 212 -13.36 -13.66 1.10
C ILE A 212 -12.43 -14.20 2.19
N ILE A 213 -11.22 -13.65 2.33
CA ILE A 213 -10.26 -14.06 3.37
C ILE A 213 -10.83 -13.77 4.77
N LYS A 214 -11.50 -12.64 4.95
CA LYS A 214 -12.10 -12.26 6.24
C LYS A 214 -13.21 -13.21 6.66
N ASP A 215 -14.10 -13.56 5.75
CA ASP A 215 -15.37 -14.19 6.12
C ASP A 215 -15.46 -15.71 5.83
N CYS A 216 -14.73 -16.23 4.84
CA CYS A 216 -15.01 -17.57 4.37
C CYS A 216 -13.81 -18.52 4.26
N VAL A 217 -12.72 -18.16 3.58
CA VAL A 217 -11.82 -19.13 2.96
C VAL A 217 -10.37 -19.01 3.44
N LYS A 218 -9.66 -20.13 3.49
CA LYS A 218 -8.20 -20.12 3.72
C LYS A 218 -7.48 -19.47 2.53
N PRO A 219 -6.51 -18.55 2.80
CA PRO A 219 -5.70 -17.95 1.76
C PRO A 219 -5.01 -19.02 0.89
N GLY A 220 -5.04 -18.83 -0.43
CA GLY A 220 -4.37 -19.70 -1.39
C GLY A 220 -5.25 -20.70 -2.11
N ASN A 221 -6.51 -20.88 -1.71
CA ASN A 221 -7.43 -21.81 -2.38
C ASN A 221 -8.24 -21.15 -3.50
N PHE A 222 -8.17 -19.85 -3.68
CA PHE A 222 -8.95 -19.11 -4.68
C PHE A 222 -8.10 -18.01 -5.34
N HIS A 223 -8.56 -17.58 -6.50
CA HIS A 223 -7.95 -16.47 -7.25
C HIS A 223 -9.06 -15.59 -7.81
N VAL A 224 -8.90 -14.28 -7.60
CA VAL A 224 -9.83 -13.25 -8.08
C VAL A 224 -9.19 -12.49 -9.21
N THR A 225 -9.93 -12.31 -10.30
CA THR A 225 -9.55 -11.42 -11.39
C THR A 225 -10.73 -10.53 -11.75
N VAL A 226 -10.42 -9.33 -12.27
CA VAL A 226 -11.42 -8.39 -12.77
C VAL A 226 -11.06 -8.08 -14.24
N PRO A 227 -11.52 -8.92 -15.20
CA PRO A 227 -11.14 -8.78 -16.61
C PRO A 227 -11.74 -7.54 -17.28
N GLU A 228 -12.86 -7.06 -16.79
CA GLU A 228 -13.57 -5.88 -17.26
C GLU A 228 -14.12 -5.11 -16.05
N PRO A 229 -14.36 -3.79 -16.16
CA PRO A 229 -14.96 -3.03 -15.06
C PRO A 229 -16.23 -3.69 -14.53
N GLY A 230 -16.30 -3.87 -13.20
CA GLY A 230 -17.46 -4.48 -12.54
C GLY A 230 -17.61 -6.00 -12.72
N VAL A 231 -16.82 -6.66 -13.57
CA VAL A 231 -16.89 -8.11 -13.81
C VAL A 231 -15.85 -8.84 -12.99
N VAL A 232 -16.28 -9.48 -11.92
CA VAL A 232 -15.42 -10.30 -11.05
C VAL A 232 -15.44 -11.74 -11.52
N ARG A 233 -14.26 -12.35 -11.71
CA ARG A 233 -14.09 -13.78 -11.95
C ARG A 233 -13.40 -14.41 -10.76
N LEU A 234 -14.04 -15.39 -10.15
CA LEU A 234 -13.54 -16.17 -9.05
C LEU A 234 -13.25 -17.60 -9.50
N THR A 235 -12.01 -18.04 -9.33
CA THR A 235 -11.55 -19.39 -9.68
C THR A 235 -10.87 -20.04 -8.48
N GLY A 236 -10.82 -21.37 -8.44
CA GLY A 236 -10.11 -22.11 -7.40
C GLY A 236 -10.94 -23.20 -6.74
N ILE A 237 -10.54 -23.57 -5.52
CA ILE A 237 -11.16 -24.65 -4.74
C ILE A 237 -11.65 -24.05 -3.41
N ILE A 238 -12.91 -24.25 -3.09
CA ILE A 238 -13.50 -23.86 -1.79
C ILE A 238 -13.55 -25.06 -0.85
N ASN A 239 -13.43 -24.79 0.44
CA ASN A 239 -13.61 -25.79 1.47
C ASN A 239 -15.05 -26.34 1.40
N PRO A 240 -15.28 -27.67 1.54
CA PRO A 240 -16.62 -28.27 1.55
C PRO A 240 -17.56 -27.70 2.63
N LEU A 241 -17.00 -27.15 3.70
CA LEU A 241 -17.77 -26.51 4.77
C LEU A 241 -18.27 -25.12 4.39
N GLU A 242 -17.78 -24.54 3.27
CA GLU A 242 -18.20 -23.22 2.79
C GLU A 242 -19.34 -23.38 1.77
N SER A 243 -20.37 -22.56 1.94
CA SER A 243 -21.49 -22.51 0.99
C SER A 243 -21.13 -21.66 -0.22
N LYS A 244 -21.31 -22.18 -1.42
CA LYS A 244 -21.19 -21.41 -2.67
C LYS A 244 -22.16 -20.21 -2.68
N ASP A 245 -23.36 -20.39 -2.15
CA ASP A 245 -24.38 -19.34 -2.12
C ASP A 245 -23.94 -18.20 -1.20
N LYS A 246 -23.40 -18.50 -0.02
CA LYS A 246 -22.84 -17.50 0.89
C LYS A 246 -21.69 -16.71 0.23
N LEU A 247 -20.82 -17.39 -0.50
CA LEU A 247 -19.72 -16.74 -1.23
C LEU A 247 -20.23 -15.83 -2.34
N ILE A 248 -21.26 -16.26 -3.08
CA ILE A 248 -21.93 -15.45 -4.10
C ILE A 248 -22.54 -14.18 -3.49
N GLU A 249 -23.27 -14.33 -2.38
CA GLU A 249 -23.88 -13.20 -1.67
C GLU A 249 -22.81 -12.22 -1.18
N LEU A 250 -21.74 -12.71 -0.56
CA LEU A 250 -20.63 -11.91 -0.07
C LEU A 250 -20.01 -11.07 -1.20
N VAL A 251 -19.64 -11.71 -2.31
CA VAL A 251 -18.97 -11.02 -3.42
C VAL A 251 -19.91 -10.01 -4.08
N LYS A 252 -21.18 -10.37 -4.29
CA LYS A 252 -22.17 -9.46 -4.88
C LYS A 252 -22.52 -8.25 -4.00
N ALA A 253 -22.33 -8.35 -2.69
CA ALA A 253 -22.54 -7.24 -1.78
C ALA A 253 -21.43 -6.18 -1.85
N ILE A 254 -20.29 -6.49 -2.47
CA ILE A 254 -19.17 -5.55 -2.57
C ILE A 254 -19.49 -4.45 -3.59
N PRO A 255 -19.46 -3.17 -3.21
CA PRO A 255 -19.73 -2.07 -4.13
C PRO A 255 -18.81 -2.11 -5.35
N GLY A 256 -19.37 -1.95 -6.54
CA GLY A 256 -18.66 -2.01 -7.81
C GLY A 256 -18.62 -3.41 -8.46
N VAL A 257 -19.15 -4.44 -7.80
CA VAL A 257 -19.36 -5.75 -8.43
C VAL A 257 -20.71 -5.74 -9.17
N GLU A 258 -20.68 -5.78 -10.49
CA GLU A 258 -21.88 -5.82 -11.35
C GLU A 258 -22.18 -7.25 -11.81
N LYS A 259 -21.13 -8.04 -12.07
CA LYS A 259 -21.24 -9.41 -12.54
C LYS A 259 -20.22 -10.30 -11.87
N LEU A 260 -20.65 -11.49 -11.46
CA LEU A 260 -19.78 -12.54 -10.91
C LEU A 260 -19.76 -13.76 -11.84
N ILE A 261 -18.56 -14.16 -12.25
CA ILE A 261 -18.27 -15.39 -12.98
C ILE A 261 -17.59 -16.35 -12.03
N MET A 262 -18.27 -17.45 -11.69
CA MET A 262 -17.75 -18.46 -10.77
C MET A 262 -17.27 -19.70 -11.54
N ALA A 263 -15.99 -20.03 -11.38
CA ALA A 263 -15.37 -21.26 -11.82
C ALA A 263 -14.64 -21.92 -10.61
N VAL A 264 -15.44 -22.19 -9.57
CA VAL A 264 -14.95 -22.70 -8.28
C VAL A 264 -15.41 -24.13 -8.11
N GLU A 265 -14.48 -25.03 -7.78
CA GLU A 265 -14.75 -26.42 -7.42
C GLU A 265 -14.79 -26.57 -5.90
N THR A 266 -15.53 -27.56 -5.41
CA THR A 266 -15.53 -27.94 -3.98
C THR A 266 -14.52 -29.05 -3.78
N GLU A 267 -13.67 -28.91 -2.75
CA GLU A 267 -12.73 -29.97 -2.39
C GLU A 267 -13.50 -31.29 -2.12
N ARG A 268 -13.09 -32.38 -2.77
CA ARG A 268 -13.72 -33.69 -2.52
C ARG A 268 -13.17 -34.22 -1.21
N ILE A 269 -14.06 -34.43 -0.23
CA ILE A 269 -13.69 -35.21 0.96
C ILE A 269 -13.52 -36.63 0.46
N HIS A 270 -12.28 -37.13 0.41
CA HIS A 270 -12.05 -38.55 0.29
C HIS A 270 -12.38 -39.15 1.66
N ASP A 271 -13.51 -39.81 1.76
CA ASP A 271 -13.82 -40.69 2.89
C ASP A 271 -12.70 -41.76 2.95
N ILE A 272 -11.91 -41.70 4.04
CA ILE A 272 -10.88 -42.70 4.39
C ILE A 272 -11.56 -43.86 5.12
#